data_57781e5d94bb41143e6838a8b5609a45
#
_entry.id   57781e5d94bb41143e6838a8b5609a45
#
_cell.length_a   1.000
_cell.length_b   1.000
_cell.length_c   1.000
_cell.angle_alpha   90.00
_cell.angle_beta   90.00
_cell.angle_gamma   90.00
#
_symmetry.space_group_name_H-M   'P 1'
#
loop_
_entity.id
_entity.type
_entity.pdbx_description
1 polymer ?
#
loop_
_entity_poly.entity_id
_entity_poly.type
_entity_poly.pdbx_seq_one_letter_code
_entity_poly.pdbx_strand_id
1 'polypeptide(L)'
;VIDYAPVILSSDITSAQMSLEGVITQTPLLPTPLSARGDSQVPPHYVKAECLQAAGSHTFRGAFLALDELDPPNLRRGVVVSSTGPYALALMYAWRYWPTLRHITVVLPAGKPALAKLLSDLGAQVHLHEGASRSRARAAERIAQESGQTLLLTTGRAAVCGAATVAREMLCEQPTLAAILAPVGSGALLAGIVSAAAAHPTPVRVIGVEPVGAGTCYISRQTGTRVRVRTGSSAGIAGDLDHGAPARYPWHIWRDRVDMVQVTDADIRAAMDYLLWHHHLGASAAGATAMAAALAFPGRLPDGPVGVLCSGGPLASASHLSAPSSRACALADLPLAA
;
A
#
# COMPACT_ATOMS: atom_id res chain seq x y z
N VAL A 1 11.25 -22.86 8.11
CA VAL A 1 10.05 -22.47 7.37
C VAL A 1 8.95 -22.41 8.40
N ILE A 2 8.63 -21.23 8.90
CA ILE A 2 7.49 -21.05 9.81
C ILE A 2 6.26 -21.14 8.91
N ASP A 3 5.48 -22.18 9.11
CA ASP A 3 4.20 -22.40 8.42
C ASP A 3 3.16 -21.45 9.06
N TYR A 4 3.19 -20.19 8.62
CA TYR A 4 2.15 -19.25 9.02
C TYR A 4 0.84 -19.71 8.40
N ALA A 5 -0.15 -20.03 9.24
CA ALA A 5 -1.51 -20.17 8.77
C ALA A 5 -1.85 -18.96 7.88
N PRO A 6 -2.25 -19.15 6.63
CA PRO A 6 -2.42 -18.06 5.66
C PRO A 6 -3.68 -17.21 5.93
N VAL A 7 -4.20 -17.25 7.14
CA VAL A 7 -5.49 -16.61 7.51
C VAL A 7 -5.21 -15.46 8.46
N ILE A 8 -5.72 -14.28 8.12
CA ILE A 8 -5.85 -13.16 9.05
C ILE A 8 -7.26 -13.26 9.66
N LEU A 9 -7.33 -13.40 10.96
CA LEU A 9 -8.58 -13.50 11.70
C LEU A 9 -9.13 -12.11 12.03
N SER A 10 -10.42 -12.02 12.35
CA SER A 10 -11.06 -10.77 12.81
C SER A 10 -10.38 -10.23 14.07
N SER A 11 -9.92 -11.11 14.97
CA SER A 11 -9.15 -10.74 16.18
C SER A 11 -7.82 -10.07 15.84
N ASP A 12 -7.13 -10.52 14.77
CA ASP A 12 -5.87 -9.93 14.33
C ASP A 12 -6.08 -8.50 13.82
N ILE A 13 -7.19 -8.28 13.09
CA ILE A 13 -7.57 -6.96 12.60
C ILE A 13 -7.93 -6.05 13.77
N THR A 14 -8.64 -6.56 14.77
CA THR A 14 -8.99 -5.81 15.98
C THR A 14 -7.73 -5.43 16.76
N SER A 15 -6.80 -6.36 16.96
CA SER A 15 -5.53 -6.06 17.63
C SER A 15 -4.73 -5.00 16.87
N ALA A 16 -4.67 -5.12 15.53
CA ALA A 16 -4.00 -4.13 14.69
C ALA A 16 -4.65 -2.73 14.80
N GLN A 17 -6.00 -2.65 14.88
CA GLN A 17 -6.68 -1.38 15.10
C GLN A 17 -6.34 -0.77 16.46
N MET A 18 -6.31 -1.57 17.52
CA MET A 18 -5.94 -1.11 18.86
C MET A 18 -4.51 -0.57 18.90
N SER A 19 -3.53 -1.25 18.27
CA SER A 19 -2.16 -0.75 18.16
C SER A 19 -2.04 0.53 17.34
N LEU A 20 -2.95 0.77 16.42
CA LEU A 20 -2.95 1.95 15.55
C LEU A 20 -3.78 3.12 16.09
N GLU A 21 -4.53 2.92 17.16
CA GLU A 21 -5.37 3.95 17.79
C GLU A 21 -4.51 5.12 18.29
N GLY A 22 -4.93 6.34 17.96
CA GLY A 22 -4.16 7.56 18.29
C GLY A 22 -2.88 7.78 17.49
N VAL A 23 -2.52 6.84 16.59
CA VAL A 23 -1.30 6.89 15.78
C VAL A 23 -1.59 7.26 14.33
N ILE A 24 -2.61 6.63 13.76
CA ILE A 24 -2.99 6.87 12.36
C ILE A 24 -3.99 7.99 12.22
N THR A 25 -4.02 8.62 11.05
CA THR A 25 -5.15 9.43 10.64
C THR A 25 -6.28 8.49 10.21
N GLN A 26 -7.46 8.62 10.81
CA GLN A 26 -8.65 8.00 10.27
C GLN A 26 -9.02 8.76 9.00
N THR A 27 -8.55 8.25 7.86
CA THR A 27 -8.72 8.92 6.56
C THR A 27 -10.18 8.91 6.15
N PRO A 28 -10.69 9.97 5.51
CA PRO A 28 -12.11 10.06 5.18
C PRO A 28 -12.51 9.06 4.08
N LEU A 29 -13.77 8.61 4.17
CA LEU A 29 -14.48 7.91 3.10
C LEU A 29 -15.40 8.91 2.40
N LEU A 30 -14.97 9.46 1.27
CA LEU A 30 -15.62 10.57 0.57
C LEU A 30 -16.62 10.04 -0.45
N PRO A 31 -17.88 10.55 -0.49
CA PRO A 31 -18.78 10.22 -1.56
C PRO A 31 -18.25 10.75 -2.89
N THR A 32 -18.41 9.96 -3.96
CA THR A 32 -17.90 10.32 -5.29
C THR A 32 -18.96 10.09 -6.37
N PRO A 33 -19.26 11.11 -7.19
CA PRO A 33 -20.19 10.99 -8.32
C PRO A 33 -19.43 10.35 -9.50
N LEU A 34 -19.43 9.01 -9.62
CA LEU A 34 -18.86 8.33 -10.78
C LEU A 34 -19.74 8.42 -12.03
N SER A 35 -21.02 8.80 -11.90
CA SER A 35 -21.88 9.10 -13.03
C SER A 35 -21.78 10.56 -13.41
N ALA A 36 -21.12 10.84 -14.52
CA ALA A 36 -21.03 12.19 -15.11
C ALA A 36 -22.39 12.78 -15.58
N ARG A 37 -23.50 12.08 -15.39
CA ARG A 37 -24.80 12.43 -15.98
C ARG A 37 -25.96 12.57 -15.00
N GLY A 38 -25.71 12.66 -13.69
CA GLY A 38 -26.80 12.86 -12.73
C GLY A 38 -27.85 11.72 -12.74
N ASP A 39 -27.49 10.54 -13.24
CA ASP A 39 -28.37 9.40 -13.27
C ASP A 39 -28.57 8.91 -11.84
N SER A 40 -29.76 9.19 -11.30
CA SER A 40 -30.15 8.82 -9.94
C SER A 40 -30.22 7.30 -9.69
N GLN A 41 -29.97 6.50 -10.71
CA GLN A 41 -29.98 5.04 -10.65
C GLN A 41 -28.58 4.46 -10.43
N VAL A 42 -27.50 5.26 -10.51
CA VAL A 42 -26.15 4.76 -10.21
C VAL A 42 -25.94 4.75 -8.70
N PRO A 43 -25.57 3.62 -8.09
CA PRO A 43 -25.29 3.53 -6.66
C PRO A 43 -24.22 4.53 -6.23
N PRO A 44 -24.32 5.09 -5.02
CA PRO A 44 -23.29 5.99 -4.51
C PRO A 44 -21.95 5.26 -4.41
N HIS A 45 -20.90 5.88 -4.89
CA HIS A 45 -19.53 5.39 -4.75
C HIS A 45 -18.78 6.24 -3.74
N TYR A 46 -17.70 5.68 -3.19
CA TYR A 46 -16.92 6.32 -2.15
C TYR A 46 -15.43 6.17 -2.41
N VAL A 47 -14.64 7.20 -2.06
CA VAL A 47 -13.18 7.17 -2.11
C VAL A 47 -12.62 7.12 -0.70
N LYS A 48 -11.87 6.09 -0.36
CA LYS A 48 -11.04 6.05 0.86
C LYS A 48 -9.72 6.74 0.59
N ALA A 49 -9.48 7.86 1.25
CA ALA A 49 -8.39 8.78 0.94
C ALA A 49 -7.09 8.45 1.72
N GLU A 50 -6.51 7.26 1.54
CA GLU A 50 -5.25 6.86 2.18
C GLU A 50 -4.02 7.66 1.68
N CYS A 51 -4.17 8.49 0.66
CA CYS A 51 -3.18 9.51 0.29
C CYS A 51 -3.01 10.59 1.37
N LEU A 52 -3.96 10.75 2.28
CA LEU A 52 -3.93 11.66 3.42
C LEU A 52 -3.37 11.02 4.70
N GLN A 53 -3.02 9.73 4.68
CA GLN A 53 -2.41 9.04 5.81
C GLN A 53 -1.00 9.58 6.08
N ALA A 54 -0.50 9.41 7.29
CA ALA A 54 0.90 9.68 7.63
C ALA A 54 1.83 9.04 6.57
N ALA A 55 2.90 9.72 6.21
CA ALA A 55 3.79 9.37 5.10
C ALA A 55 3.08 9.32 3.71
N GLY A 56 1.85 9.82 3.60
CA GLY A 56 1.10 9.90 2.35
C GLY A 56 0.64 8.57 1.78
N SER A 57 0.54 7.49 2.58
CA SER A 57 0.16 6.17 2.05
C SER A 57 -0.35 5.22 3.14
N HIS A 58 -1.28 4.33 2.74
CA HIS A 58 -1.76 3.20 3.55
C HIS A 58 -0.64 2.35 4.16
N THR A 59 0.54 2.36 3.53
CA THR A 59 1.69 1.54 3.98
C THR A 59 2.17 1.94 5.38
N PHE A 60 1.84 3.14 5.87
CA PHE A 60 2.18 3.58 7.22
C PHE A 60 1.61 2.64 8.28
N ARG A 61 0.38 2.16 8.10
CA ARG A 61 -0.28 1.24 9.02
C ARG A 61 0.53 -0.04 9.24
N GLY A 62 0.94 -0.67 8.15
CA GLY A 62 1.74 -1.90 8.19
C GLY A 62 3.18 -1.68 8.62
N ALA A 63 3.77 -0.52 8.32
CA ALA A 63 5.12 -0.16 8.76
C ALA A 63 5.17 0.08 10.26
N PHE A 64 4.17 0.76 10.82
CA PHE A 64 4.02 0.96 12.25
C PHE A 64 3.88 -0.39 12.97
N LEU A 65 2.94 -1.23 12.56
CA LEU A 65 2.72 -2.55 13.17
C LEU A 65 3.97 -3.45 13.09
N ALA A 66 4.74 -3.35 12.01
CA ALA A 66 5.98 -4.13 11.89
C ALA A 66 7.06 -3.71 12.91
N LEU A 67 7.07 -2.45 13.35
CA LEU A 67 7.93 -2.00 14.44
C LEU A 67 7.33 -2.33 15.80
N ASP A 68 6.01 -2.26 15.94
CA ASP A 68 5.26 -2.57 17.17
C ASP A 68 5.43 -4.05 17.60
N GLU A 69 5.54 -4.94 16.64
CA GLU A 69 5.80 -6.38 16.87
C GLU A 69 7.23 -6.70 17.32
N LEU A 70 8.17 -5.72 17.30
CA LEU A 70 9.57 -5.96 17.64
C LEU A 70 9.83 -5.80 19.15
N ASP A 71 10.55 -6.76 19.70
CA ASP A 71 11.06 -6.65 21.06
C ASP A 71 12.20 -5.60 21.19
N PRO A 72 12.49 -5.09 22.39
CA PRO A 72 13.55 -4.11 22.60
C PRO A 72 14.93 -4.51 22.10
N PRO A 73 15.39 -5.79 22.20
CA PRO A 73 16.65 -6.24 21.59
C PRO A 73 16.69 -6.08 20.07
N ASN A 74 15.60 -6.40 19.36
CA ASN A 74 15.51 -6.24 17.91
C ASN A 74 15.48 -4.75 17.49
N LEU A 75 14.76 -3.90 18.20
CA LEU A 75 14.79 -2.45 18.00
C LEU A 75 16.21 -1.88 18.14
N ARG A 76 16.95 -2.27 19.18
CA ARG A 76 18.34 -1.83 19.38
C ARG A 76 19.30 -2.31 18.29
N ARG A 77 19.05 -3.44 17.64
CA ARG A 77 19.85 -3.90 16.49
C ARG A 77 19.57 -3.11 15.22
N GLY A 78 18.44 -2.42 15.16
CA GLY A 78 17.97 -1.74 13.96
C GLY A 78 17.27 -2.67 12.99
N VAL A 79 16.75 -2.11 11.90
CA VAL A 79 15.96 -2.84 10.92
C VAL A 79 16.47 -2.65 9.50
N VAL A 80 16.26 -3.65 8.65
CA VAL A 80 16.54 -3.60 7.21
C VAL A 80 15.24 -3.83 6.44
N VAL A 81 15.04 -3.07 5.38
CA VAL A 81 13.89 -3.25 4.48
C VAL A 81 14.28 -3.13 3.02
N SER A 82 13.67 -3.95 2.17
CA SER A 82 13.67 -3.77 0.70
C SER A 82 12.36 -3.14 0.28
N SER A 83 12.42 -1.93 -0.33
CA SER A 83 11.21 -1.17 -0.69
C SER A 83 11.34 -0.52 -2.07
N THR A 84 10.20 -0.21 -2.69
CA THR A 84 10.12 0.68 -3.86
C THR A 84 9.98 2.16 -3.46
N GLY A 85 9.74 2.44 -2.19
CA GLY A 85 9.69 3.80 -1.64
C GLY A 85 8.65 3.99 -0.55
N PRO A 86 7.36 3.80 -0.82
CA PRO A 86 6.28 4.15 0.12
C PRO A 86 6.44 3.54 1.51
N TYR A 87 6.78 2.25 1.57
CA TYR A 87 6.97 1.57 2.86
C TYR A 87 8.22 2.06 3.61
N ALA A 88 9.31 2.37 2.88
CA ALA A 88 10.51 2.94 3.49
C ALA A 88 10.22 4.31 4.12
N LEU A 89 9.52 5.18 3.39
CA LEU A 89 9.10 6.47 3.90
C LEU A 89 8.18 6.32 5.13
N ALA A 90 7.26 5.37 5.08
CA ALA A 90 6.38 5.04 6.20
C ALA A 90 7.15 4.61 7.45
N LEU A 91 8.21 3.81 7.30
CA LEU A 91 9.10 3.44 8.42
C LEU A 91 9.82 4.65 9.01
N MET A 92 10.29 5.60 8.17
CA MET A 92 10.92 6.82 8.67
C MET A 92 9.94 7.66 9.50
N TYR A 93 8.68 7.76 9.07
CA TYR A 93 7.63 8.44 9.83
C TYR A 93 7.25 7.68 11.11
N ALA A 94 7.25 6.36 11.09
CA ALA A 94 6.97 5.54 12.26
C ALA A 94 8.10 5.55 13.29
N TRP A 95 9.35 5.73 12.87
CA TRP A 95 10.54 5.68 13.74
C TRP A 95 10.46 6.56 14.98
N ARG A 96 9.84 7.70 14.89
CA ARG A 96 9.66 8.65 16.01
C ARG A 96 8.95 8.05 17.24
N TYR A 97 8.17 6.99 17.07
CA TYR A 97 7.48 6.31 18.15
C TYR A 97 8.38 5.32 18.92
N TRP A 98 9.56 4.99 18.35
CA TRP A 98 10.52 4.06 18.96
C TRP A 98 11.91 4.70 19.13
N PRO A 99 12.13 5.50 20.19
CA PRO A 99 13.44 6.13 20.44
C PRO A 99 14.58 5.11 20.60
N THR A 100 14.25 3.88 20.93
CA THR A 100 15.22 2.77 21.08
C THR A 100 15.62 2.13 19.75
N LEU A 101 14.90 2.39 18.66
CA LEU A 101 15.25 1.92 17.32
C LEU A 101 16.51 2.65 16.86
N ARG A 102 17.59 1.90 16.71
CA ARG A 102 18.93 2.49 16.50
C ARG A 102 19.09 3.09 15.10
N HIS A 103 18.67 2.38 14.06
CA HIS A 103 18.79 2.82 12.68
C HIS A 103 17.86 2.00 11.76
N ILE A 104 17.57 2.58 10.61
CA ILE A 104 16.80 1.94 9.52
C ILE A 104 17.69 1.88 8.29
N THR A 105 17.92 0.67 7.78
CA THR A 105 18.62 0.43 6.52
C THR A 105 17.61 0.14 5.43
N VAL A 106 17.70 0.85 4.32
CA VAL A 106 16.76 0.74 3.20
C VAL A 106 17.50 0.35 1.93
N VAL A 107 17.04 -0.72 1.28
CA VAL A 107 17.53 -1.14 -0.04
C VAL A 107 16.50 -0.71 -1.08
N LEU A 108 16.86 0.26 -1.93
CA LEU A 108 16.03 0.87 -2.98
C LEU A 108 16.47 0.45 -4.38
N PRO A 109 15.56 0.55 -5.38
CA PRO A 109 15.98 0.53 -6.79
C PRO A 109 16.94 1.69 -7.10
N ALA A 110 17.99 1.44 -7.89
CA ALA A 110 18.96 2.46 -8.27
C ALA A 110 18.34 3.66 -9.01
N GLY A 111 17.24 3.46 -9.74
CA GLY A 111 16.53 4.52 -10.47
C GLY A 111 15.76 5.54 -9.60
N LYS A 112 15.97 5.57 -8.27
CA LYS A 112 15.26 6.50 -7.36
C LYS A 112 16.22 7.39 -6.53
N PRO A 113 17.12 8.18 -7.14
CA PRO A 113 18.11 8.96 -6.40
C PRO A 113 17.51 10.06 -5.52
N ALA A 114 16.43 10.73 -5.96
CA ALA A 114 15.76 11.76 -5.18
C ALA A 114 15.14 11.19 -3.90
N LEU A 115 14.51 10.01 -3.98
CA LEU A 115 13.97 9.32 -2.82
C LEU A 115 15.10 8.84 -1.88
N ALA A 116 16.20 8.33 -2.44
CA ALA A 116 17.36 7.92 -1.67
C ALA A 116 17.93 9.10 -0.85
N LYS A 117 18.05 10.27 -1.49
CA LYS A 117 18.46 11.50 -0.80
C LYS A 117 17.48 11.85 0.33
N LEU A 118 16.18 11.88 0.06
CA LEU A 118 15.17 12.19 1.08
C LEU A 118 15.26 11.25 2.28
N LEU A 119 15.35 9.93 2.04
CA LEU A 119 15.46 8.95 3.12
C LEU A 119 16.78 9.10 3.91
N SER A 120 17.88 9.43 3.24
CA SER A 120 19.16 9.71 3.91
C SER A 120 19.10 10.99 4.74
N ASP A 121 18.46 12.05 4.23
CA ASP A 121 18.24 13.30 4.98
C ASP A 121 17.36 13.07 6.23
N LEU A 122 16.45 12.07 6.18
CA LEU A 122 15.67 11.62 7.33
C LEU A 122 16.42 10.67 8.28
N GLY A 123 17.68 10.32 7.97
CA GLY A 123 18.53 9.50 8.83
C GLY A 123 18.64 8.02 8.45
N ALA A 124 18.03 7.58 7.35
CA ALA A 124 18.17 6.19 6.90
C ALA A 124 19.56 5.90 6.31
N GLN A 125 20.03 4.67 6.49
CA GLN A 125 21.14 4.11 5.71
C GLN A 125 20.60 3.58 4.39
N VAL A 126 20.92 4.20 3.26
CA VAL A 126 20.33 3.85 1.97
C VAL A 126 21.33 3.12 1.08
N HIS A 127 20.90 1.96 0.56
CA HIS A 127 21.62 1.18 -0.43
C HIS A 127 20.83 1.17 -1.74
N LEU A 128 21.42 1.73 -2.80
CA LEU A 128 20.86 1.63 -4.15
C LEU A 128 21.25 0.29 -4.75
N HIS A 129 20.27 -0.43 -5.31
CA HIS A 129 20.46 -1.76 -5.87
C HIS A 129 20.03 -1.82 -7.33
N GLU A 130 20.93 -2.26 -8.18
CA GLU A 130 20.64 -2.59 -9.56
C GLU A 130 19.87 -3.91 -9.67
N GLY A 131 18.87 -3.96 -10.55
CA GLY A 131 18.15 -5.18 -10.85
C GLY A 131 16.76 -5.30 -10.25
N ALA A 132 16.17 -6.48 -10.42
CA ALA A 132 14.77 -6.76 -10.12
C ALA A 132 14.45 -6.79 -8.60
N SER A 133 13.18 -6.68 -8.27
CA SER A 133 12.65 -6.71 -6.90
C SER A 133 13.20 -7.88 -6.05
N ARG A 134 13.34 -9.08 -6.67
CA ARG A 134 13.84 -10.26 -5.97
C ARG A 134 15.34 -10.15 -5.60
N SER A 135 16.18 -9.62 -6.48
CA SER A 135 17.61 -9.45 -6.18
C SER A 135 17.80 -8.41 -5.09
N ARG A 136 16.98 -7.36 -5.10
CA ARG A 136 16.94 -6.33 -4.06
C ARG A 136 16.52 -6.91 -2.70
N ALA A 137 15.49 -7.77 -2.67
CA ALA A 137 15.08 -8.46 -1.45
C ALA A 137 16.20 -9.33 -0.88
N ARG A 138 16.92 -10.10 -1.73
CA ARG A 138 18.09 -10.88 -1.30
C ARG A 138 19.25 -10.01 -0.80
N ALA A 139 19.44 -8.82 -1.36
CA ALA A 139 20.43 -7.89 -0.85
C ALA A 139 20.08 -7.42 0.57
N ALA A 140 18.80 -7.13 0.84
CA ALA A 140 18.33 -6.80 2.18
C ALA A 140 18.47 -7.97 3.17
N GLU A 141 18.16 -9.20 2.74
CA GLU A 141 18.37 -10.42 3.53
C GLU A 141 19.85 -10.59 3.92
N ARG A 142 20.78 -10.40 2.97
CA ARG A 142 22.21 -10.48 3.22
C ARG A 142 22.68 -9.41 4.21
N ILE A 143 22.27 -8.14 4.01
CA ILE A 143 22.61 -7.06 4.94
C ILE A 143 22.11 -7.40 6.36
N ALA A 144 20.87 -7.89 6.50
CA ALA A 144 20.32 -8.30 7.80
C ALA A 144 21.17 -9.38 8.47
N GLN A 145 21.61 -10.39 7.71
CA GLN A 145 22.46 -11.47 8.22
C GLN A 145 23.85 -10.97 8.65
N GLU A 146 24.47 -10.12 7.85
CA GLU A 146 25.83 -9.60 8.11
C GLU A 146 25.87 -8.58 9.26
N SER A 147 24.80 -7.75 9.39
CA SER A 147 24.75 -6.70 10.41
C SER A 147 24.03 -7.10 11.71
N GLY A 148 23.32 -8.23 11.70
CA GLY A 148 22.44 -8.64 12.80
C GLY A 148 21.15 -7.84 12.95
N GLN A 149 20.83 -6.95 11.99
CA GLN A 149 19.59 -6.18 11.96
C GLN A 149 18.38 -7.08 11.68
N THR A 150 17.19 -6.64 12.12
CA THR A 150 15.94 -7.35 11.82
C THR A 150 15.45 -7.04 10.41
N LEU A 151 15.26 -8.06 9.59
CA LEU A 151 14.65 -7.91 8.26
C LEU A 151 13.13 -7.69 8.38
N LEU A 152 12.65 -6.53 7.92
CA LEU A 152 11.22 -6.26 7.81
C LEU A 152 10.69 -6.64 6.42
N LEU A 153 9.56 -7.35 6.42
CA LEU A 153 8.90 -7.80 5.20
C LEU A 153 7.75 -6.85 4.84
N THR A 154 7.86 -6.12 3.73
CA THR A 154 6.79 -5.24 3.20
C THR A 154 5.53 -5.99 2.77
N THR A 155 5.56 -7.31 2.82
CA THR A 155 4.46 -8.22 2.45
C THR A 155 4.18 -9.25 3.53
N GLY A 156 4.69 -9.03 4.74
CA GLY A 156 4.48 -9.87 5.91
C GLY A 156 3.11 -9.65 6.56
N ARG A 157 2.90 -10.32 7.69
CA ARG A 157 1.64 -10.28 8.45
C ARG A 157 1.27 -8.86 8.88
N ALA A 158 2.20 -8.09 9.44
CA ALA A 158 1.99 -6.70 9.83
C ALA A 158 1.47 -5.82 8.67
N ALA A 159 2.05 -5.97 7.46
CA ALA A 159 1.60 -5.25 6.28
C ALA A 159 0.16 -5.63 5.87
N VAL A 160 -0.19 -6.91 5.95
CA VAL A 160 -1.54 -7.40 5.64
C VAL A 160 -2.55 -6.97 6.70
N CYS A 161 -2.21 -7.04 8.00
CA CYS A 161 -3.07 -6.58 9.09
C CYS A 161 -3.30 -5.05 9.00
N GLY A 162 -2.25 -4.26 8.75
CA GLY A 162 -2.38 -2.82 8.53
C GLY A 162 -3.30 -2.48 7.36
N ALA A 163 -3.19 -3.22 6.25
CA ALA A 163 -4.09 -3.07 5.11
C ALA A 163 -5.54 -3.49 5.44
N ALA A 164 -5.74 -4.50 6.28
CA ALA A 164 -7.06 -4.95 6.68
C ALA A 164 -7.80 -3.88 7.50
N THR A 165 -7.08 -3.05 8.29
CA THR A 165 -7.71 -1.95 9.03
C THR A 165 -8.32 -0.90 8.12
N VAL A 166 -7.73 -0.65 6.93
CA VAL A 166 -8.30 0.26 5.92
C VAL A 166 -9.69 -0.19 5.48
N ALA A 167 -9.79 -1.46 5.08
CA ALA A 167 -11.07 -2.01 4.62
C ALA A 167 -12.09 -2.10 5.76
N ARG A 168 -11.64 -2.40 6.99
CA ARG A 168 -12.52 -2.42 8.15
C ARG A 168 -13.10 -1.04 8.44
N GLU A 169 -12.31 0.04 8.35
CA GLU A 169 -12.82 1.41 8.46
C GLU A 169 -13.89 1.68 7.39
N MET A 170 -13.61 1.34 6.11
CA MET A 170 -14.58 1.52 5.03
C MET A 170 -15.89 0.79 5.30
N LEU A 171 -15.83 -0.46 5.77
CA LEU A 171 -17.00 -1.30 6.05
C LEU A 171 -17.73 -0.86 7.32
N CYS A 172 -17.07 -0.24 8.30
CA CYS A 172 -17.71 0.37 9.45
C CYS A 172 -18.43 1.67 9.09
N GLU A 173 -17.81 2.51 8.25
CA GLU A 173 -18.38 3.79 7.81
C GLU A 173 -19.54 3.58 6.81
N GLN A 174 -19.41 2.58 5.93
CA GLN A 174 -20.43 2.21 4.92
C GLN A 174 -20.65 0.69 4.92
N PRO A 175 -21.51 0.17 5.80
CA PRO A 175 -21.74 -1.27 5.95
C PRO A 175 -22.42 -1.94 4.75
N THR A 176 -23.00 -1.16 3.83
CA THR A 176 -23.71 -1.65 2.65
C THR A 176 -22.83 -1.71 1.40
N LEU A 177 -21.51 -1.53 1.52
CA LEU A 177 -20.60 -1.64 0.38
C LEU A 177 -20.76 -3.00 -0.30
N ALA A 178 -21.10 -2.97 -1.59
CA ALA A 178 -21.19 -4.18 -2.44
C ALA A 178 -19.81 -4.62 -2.96
N ALA A 179 -18.87 -3.67 -3.12
CA ALA A 179 -17.52 -3.98 -3.54
C ALA A 179 -16.48 -2.98 -3.00
N ILE A 180 -15.21 -3.45 -2.96
CA ILE A 180 -14.03 -2.61 -2.72
C ILE A 180 -13.04 -2.81 -3.87
N LEU A 181 -12.65 -1.70 -4.52
CA LEU A 181 -11.60 -1.66 -5.53
C LEU A 181 -10.27 -1.24 -4.89
N ALA A 182 -9.21 -1.97 -5.17
CA ALA A 182 -7.89 -1.66 -4.65
C ALA A 182 -6.77 -1.86 -5.68
N PRO A 183 -5.73 -1.00 -5.69
CA PRO A 183 -4.58 -1.21 -6.54
C PRO A 183 -3.76 -2.42 -6.09
N VAL A 184 -3.19 -3.14 -7.04
CA VAL A 184 -2.43 -4.36 -6.75
C VAL A 184 -1.00 -4.26 -7.27
N GLY A 185 -0.06 -4.42 -6.36
CA GLY A 185 1.35 -4.63 -6.66
C GLY A 185 1.79 -5.99 -6.11
N SER A 186 2.36 -6.05 -4.91
CA SER A 186 2.73 -7.31 -4.25
C SER A 186 1.54 -8.17 -3.82
N GLY A 187 0.35 -7.58 -3.71
CA GLY A 187 -0.87 -8.21 -3.21
C GLY A 187 -1.09 -8.10 -1.70
N ALA A 188 -0.20 -7.45 -0.93
CA ALA A 188 -0.37 -7.32 0.52
C ALA A 188 -1.62 -6.50 0.89
N LEU A 189 -1.84 -5.38 0.21
CA LEU A 189 -3.04 -4.56 0.37
C LEU A 189 -4.31 -5.37 0.08
N LEU A 190 -4.32 -6.06 -1.05
CA LEU A 190 -5.45 -6.90 -1.47
C LEU A 190 -5.76 -8.02 -0.47
N ALA A 191 -4.71 -8.65 0.08
CA ALA A 191 -4.87 -9.69 1.11
C ALA A 191 -5.52 -9.15 2.39
N GLY A 192 -5.14 -7.94 2.83
CA GLY A 192 -5.77 -7.28 3.96
C GLY A 192 -7.25 -6.99 3.72
N ILE A 193 -7.57 -6.41 2.56
CA ILE A 193 -8.96 -6.09 2.17
C ILE A 193 -9.82 -7.35 2.13
N VAL A 194 -9.32 -8.42 1.50
CA VAL A 194 -10.01 -9.72 1.45
C VAL A 194 -10.26 -10.28 2.85
N SER A 195 -9.29 -10.15 3.76
CA SER A 195 -9.44 -10.64 5.13
C SER A 195 -10.52 -9.85 5.91
N ALA A 196 -10.57 -8.53 5.75
CA ALA A 196 -11.60 -7.70 6.36
C ALA A 196 -12.99 -7.95 5.74
N ALA A 197 -13.07 -8.08 4.42
CA ALA A 197 -14.31 -8.40 3.70
C ALA A 197 -14.87 -9.77 4.12
N ALA A 198 -14.01 -10.76 4.33
CA ALA A 198 -14.43 -12.09 4.78
C ALA A 198 -14.96 -12.11 6.23
N ALA A 199 -14.57 -11.13 7.04
CA ALA A 199 -15.05 -10.96 8.41
C ALA A 199 -16.33 -10.09 8.49
N HIS A 200 -16.77 -9.51 7.37
CA HIS A 200 -17.97 -8.66 7.33
C HIS A 200 -19.23 -9.51 7.21
N PRO A 201 -20.35 -9.15 7.89
CA PRO A 201 -21.59 -9.94 7.86
C PRO A 201 -22.23 -10.09 6.48
N THR A 202 -22.11 -9.06 5.64
CA THR A 202 -22.63 -9.08 4.25
C THR A 202 -21.50 -9.34 3.27
N PRO A 203 -21.75 -10.14 2.20
CA PRO A 203 -20.75 -10.39 1.17
C PRO A 203 -20.28 -9.09 0.49
N VAL A 204 -18.97 -8.90 0.40
CA VAL A 204 -18.33 -7.76 -0.26
C VAL A 204 -17.41 -8.30 -1.35
N ARG A 205 -17.62 -7.90 -2.60
CA ARG A 205 -16.71 -8.24 -3.70
C ARG A 205 -15.42 -7.45 -3.57
N VAL A 206 -14.29 -8.11 -3.75
CA VAL A 206 -12.99 -7.44 -3.78
C VAL A 206 -12.45 -7.49 -5.20
N ILE A 207 -12.15 -6.31 -5.76
CA ILE A 207 -11.68 -6.15 -7.13
C ILE A 207 -10.26 -5.56 -7.08
N GLY A 208 -9.28 -6.37 -7.47
CA GLY A 208 -7.91 -5.94 -7.63
C GLY A 208 -7.70 -5.25 -8.97
N VAL A 209 -7.05 -4.10 -8.97
CA VAL A 209 -6.77 -3.32 -10.16
C VAL A 209 -5.26 -3.23 -10.39
N GLU A 210 -4.80 -3.65 -11.54
CA GLU A 210 -3.39 -3.71 -11.90
C GLU A 210 -3.11 -2.96 -13.21
N PRO A 211 -2.01 -2.21 -13.35
CA PRO A 211 -1.63 -1.64 -14.63
C PRO A 211 -1.32 -2.73 -15.67
N VAL A 212 -1.72 -2.52 -16.93
CA VAL A 212 -1.49 -3.49 -18.02
C VAL A 212 -0.02 -3.92 -18.10
N GLY A 213 0.93 -3.01 -17.90
CA GLY A 213 2.36 -3.31 -17.95
C GLY A 213 2.92 -4.11 -16.76
N ALA A 214 2.18 -4.17 -15.64
CA ALA A 214 2.60 -4.86 -14.40
C ALA A 214 1.87 -6.20 -14.17
N GLY A 215 1.07 -6.66 -15.07
CA GLY A 215 0.02 -7.68 -15.04
C GLY A 215 0.30 -9.06 -14.42
N THR A 216 1.21 -9.16 -13.44
CA THR A 216 1.59 -10.45 -12.84
C THR A 216 0.54 -11.03 -11.92
N CYS A 217 -0.17 -10.20 -11.17
CA CYS A 217 -1.26 -10.62 -10.30
C CYS A 217 -2.48 -11.03 -11.12
N TYR A 218 -2.81 -10.26 -12.16
CA TYR A 218 -3.89 -10.58 -13.10
C TYR A 218 -3.66 -11.95 -13.75
N ILE A 219 -2.50 -12.17 -14.37
CA ILE A 219 -2.16 -13.45 -15.02
C ILE A 219 -2.16 -14.59 -13.99
N SER A 220 -1.60 -14.37 -12.81
CA SER A 220 -1.59 -15.39 -11.74
C SER A 220 -3.02 -15.80 -11.34
N ARG A 221 -3.93 -14.83 -11.23
CA ARG A 221 -5.33 -15.09 -10.90
C ARG A 221 -6.04 -15.88 -12.00
N GLN A 222 -5.80 -15.53 -13.28
CA GLN A 222 -6.39 -16.21 -14.42
C GLN A 222 -5.92 -17.66 -14.57
N THR A 223 -4.63 -17.90 -14.28
CA THR A 223 -4.02 -19.24 -14.42
C THR A 223 -4.14 -20.10 -13.17
N GLY A 224 -4.60 -19.53 -12.04
CA GLY A 224 -4.63 -20.22 -10.74
C GLY A 224 -3.24 -20.51 -10.16
N THR A 225 -2.18 -20.08 -10.82
CA THR A 225 -0.79 -20.32 -10.42
C THR A 225 -0.04 -19.01 -10.26
N ARG A 226 0.89 -18.96 -9.29
CA ARG A 226 1.70 -17.78 -9.04
C ARG A 226 2.74 -17.57 -10.15
N VAL A 227 2.40 -16.76 -11.15
CA VAL A 227 3.24 -16.46 -12.30
C VAL A 227 4.31 -15.43 -11.94
N ARG A 228 5.49 -15.57 -12.55
CA ARG A 228 6.58 -14.60 -12.49
C ARG A 228 6.85 -14.05 -13.88
N VAL A 229 6.92 -12.75 -13.96
CA VAL A 229 7.36 -12.05 -15.18
C VAL A 229 8.64 -11.29 -14.85
N ARG A 230 9.56 -11.20 -15.80
CA ARG A 230 10.72 -10.34 -15.62
C ARG A 230 10.22 -8.89 -15.58
N THR A 231 10.47 -8.24 -14.44
CA THR A 231 10.23 -6.80 -14.31
C THR A 231 11.13 -6.07 -15.32
N GLY A 232 10.54 -5.17 -16.05
CA GLY A 232 11.23 -4.38 -17.06
C GLY A 232 10.52 -3.04 -17.25
N SER A 233 10.96 -2.24 -18.17
CA SER A 233 10.48 -0.89 -18.48
C SER A 233 8.98 -0.76 -18.87
N SER A 234 8.20 -1.80 -18.71
CA SER A 234 6.79 -1.87 -19.12
C SER A 234 5.76 -1.49 -18.04
N ALA A 235 6.19 -1.20 -16.80
CA ALA A 235 5.28 -0.91 -15.71
C ALA A 235 4.56 0.45 -15.80
N GLY A 236 4.80 1.22 -16.85
CA GLY A 236 4.17 2.50 -17.08
C GLY A 236 4.40 3.52 -15.95
N ILE A 237 3.43 4.45 -15.81
CA ILE A 237 3.52 5.51 -14.80
C ILE A 237 3.33 5.00 -13.36
N ALA A 238 2.69 3.84 -13.16
CA ALA A 238 2.44 3.23 -11.86
C ALA A 238 3.51 2.17 -11.49
N GLY A 239 4.78 2.43 -11.82
CA GLY A 239 5.90 1.50 -11.61
C GLY A 239 6.11 1.01 -10.18
N ASP A 240 5.57 1.69 -9.18
CA ASP A 240 5.59 1.24 -7.79
C ASP A 240 4.75 -0.04 -7.56
N LEU A 241 3.85 -0.38 -8.47
CA LEU A 241 3.06 -1.61 -8.44
C LEU A 241 3.78 -2.79 -9.15
N ASP A 242 4.90 -2.56 -9.86
CA ASP A 242 5.64 -3.65 -10.51
C ASP A 242 6.53 -4.41 -9.52
N HIS A 243 6.03 -5.53 -9.06
CA HIS A 243 6.75 -6.45 -8.17
C HIS A 243 7.27 -7.73 -8.87
N GLY A 244 6.95 -7.93 -10.15
CA GLY A 244 7.38 -9.08 -10.95
C GLY A 244 6.75 -10.43 -10.57
N ALA A 245 6.05 -10.50 -9.46
CA ALA A 245 5.22 -11.63 -9.03
C ALA A 245 4.39 -11.24 -7.81
N PRO A 246 3.21 -11.82 -7.57
CA PRO A 246 2.52 -11.74 -6.29
C PRO A 246 3.43 -12.24 -5.17
N ALA A 247 3.43 -11.58 -4.01
CA ALA A 247 4.17 -12.07 -2.85
C ALA A 247 3.55 -13.37 -2.33
N ARG A 248 4.39 -14.29 -1.85
CA ARG A 248 3.94 -15.66 -1.52
C ARG A 248 2.85 -15.69 -0.47
N TYR A 249 3.07 -15.02 0.66
CA TYR A 249 2.13 -14.99 1.78
C TYR A 249 0.78 -14.34 1.40
N PRO A 250 0.72 -13.11 0.86
CA PRO A 250 -0.54 -12.52 0.41
C PRO A 250 -1.26 -13.34 -0.65
N TRP A 251 -0.54 -13.95 -1.61
CA TRP A 251 -1.13 -14.79 -2.66
C TRP A 251 -2.02 -15.89 -2.11
N HIS A 252 -1.59 -16.58 -1.05
CA HIS A 252 -2.39 -17.64 -0.43
C HIS A 252 -3.70 -17.15 0.18
N ILE A 253 -3.78 -15.85 0.53
CA ILE A 253 -4.97 -15.25 1.13
C ILE A 253 -6.00 -14.86 0.05
N TRP A 254 -5.54 -14.22 -1.05
CA TRP A 254 -6.47 -13.58 -1.98
C TRP A 254 -6.73 -14.34 -3.28
N ARG A 255 -5.87 -15.26 -3.70
CA ARG A 255 -5.88 -15.87 -5.04
C ARG A 255 -7.25 -16.38 -5.53
N ASP A 256 -8.08 -16.93 -4.64
CA ASP A 256 -9.37 -17.55 -4.98
C ASP A 256 -10.58 -16.66 -4.61
N ARG A 257 -10.33 -15.43 -4.12
CA ARG A 257 -11.33 -14.58 -3.47
C ARG A 257 -11.50 -13.20 -4.12
N VAL A 258 -10.85 -12.94 -5.24
CA VAL A 258 -10.84 -11.62 -5.88
C VAL A 258 -11.15 -11.72 -7.36
N ASP A 259 -11.78 -10.68 -7.87
CA ASP A 259 -11.79 -10.37 -9.29
C ASP A 259 -10.60 -9.49 -9.63
N MET A 260 -10.08 -9.59 -10.85
CA MET A 260 -8.97 -8.77 -11.31
C MET A 260 -9.31 -8.03 -12.59
N VAL A 261 -8.96 -6.76 -12.66
CA VAL A 261 -9.03 -5.94 -13.87
C VAL A 261 -7.72 -5.25 -14.14
N GLN A 262 -7.49 -4.89 -15.40
CA GLN A 262 -6.30 -4.15 -15.81
C GLN A 262 -6.71 -2.79 -16.39
N VAL A 263 -5.90 -1.77 -16.15
CA VAL A 263 -6.07 -0.40 -16.62
C VAL A 263 -4.83 0.09 -17.34
N THR A 264 -5.02 1.01 -18.27
CA THR A 264 -3.92 1.64 -19.02
C THR A 264 -3.36 2.86 -18.28
N ASP A 265 -2.20 3.33 -18.73
CA ASP A 265 -1.61 4.59 -18.24
C ASP A 265 -2.55 5.80 -18.51
N ALA A 266 -3.32 5.76 -19.60
CA ALA A 266 -4.29 6.80 -19.91
C ALA A 266 -5.44 6.81 -18.90
N ASP A 267 -5.97 5.64 -18.54
CA ASP A 267 -7.00 5.50 -17.51
C ASP A 267 -6.48 5.98 -16.15
N ILE A 268 -5.24 5.67 -15.80
CA ILE A 268 -4.62 6.10 -14.55
C ILE A 268 -4.46 7.63 -14.52
N ARG A 269 -4.02 8.26 -15.61
CA ARG A 269 -3.94 9.73 -15.68
C ARG A 269 -5.31 10.37 -15.51
N ALA A 270 -6.32 9.88 -16.21
CA ALA A 270 -7.68 10.36 -16.05
C ALA A 270 -8.19 10.23 -14.60
N ALA A 271 -7.82 9.15 -13.91
CA ALA A 271 -8.15 8.95 -12.51
C ALA A 271 -7.41 9.91 -11.57
N MET A 272 -6.14 10.20 -11.84
CA MET A 272 -5.39 11.23 -11.09
C MET A 272 -6.04 12.60 -11.22
N ASP A 273 -6.40 12.98 -12.44
CA ASP A 273 -7.09 14.25 -12.72
C ASP A 273 -8.46 14.26 -12.03
N TYR A 274 -9.22 13.17 -12.11
CA TYR A 274 -10.51 13.05 -11.44
C TYR A 274 -10.41 13.27 -9.93
N LEU A 275 -9.47 12.56 -9.26
CA LEU A 275 -9.24 12.70 -7.82
C LEU A 275 -8.84 14.14 -7.45
N LEU A 276 -8.01 14.79 -8.26
CA LEU A 276 -7.59 16.16 -8.03
C LEU A 276 -8.75 17.14 -8.20
N TRP A 277 -9.50 17.07 -9.29
CA TRP A 277 -10.53 18.05 -9.62
C TRP A 277 -11.82 17.89 -8.79
N HIS A 278 -12.22 16.65 -8.47
CA HIS A 278 -13.47 16.40 -7.75
C HIS A 278 -13.30 16.27 -6.24
N HIS A 279 -12.12 15.88 -5.78
CA HIS A 279 -11.87 15.63 -4.35
C HIS A 279 -10.71 16.44 -3.78
N HIS A 280 -9.99 17.20 -4.61
CA HIS A 280 -8.77 17.91 -4.23
C HIS A 280 -7.71 16.98 -3.62
N LEU A 281 -7.70 15.72 -4.02
CA LEU A 281 -6.77 14.71 -3.57
C LEU A 281 -5.60 14.59 -4.55
N GLY A 282 -4.39 14.88 -4.09
CA GLY A 282 -3.17 14.53 -4.81
C GLY A 282 -2.89 13.04 -4.70
N ALA A 283 -3.15 12.28 -5.76
CA ALA A 283 -2.87 10.86 -5.83
C ALA A 283 -1.59 10.56 -6.62
N SER A 284 -0.79 9.59 -6.20
CA SER A 284 0.22 8.98 -7.06
C SER A 284 -0.44 8.12 -8.15
N ALA A 285 0.26 7.82 -9.22
CA ALA A 285 -0.26 6.92 -10.25
C ALA A 285 -0.66 5.55 -9.67
N ALA A 286 0.16 4.98 -8.78
CA ALA A 286 -0.17 3.77 -8.05
C ALA A 286 -1.40 3.95 -7.15
N GLY A 287 -1.53 5.12 -6.50
CA GLY A 287 -2.66 5.47 -5.64
C GLY A 287 -3.98 5.62 -6.39
N ALA A 288 -3.94 6.11 -7.62
CA ALA A 288 -5.11 6.36 -8.46
C ALA A 288 -5.58 5.12 -9.27
N THR A 289 -4.78 4.04 -9.30
CA THR A 289 -5.03 2.86 -10.17
C THR A 289 -6.41 2.23 -9.93
N ALA A 290 -6.91 2.19 -8.68
CA ALA A 290 -8.24 1.66 -8.40
C ALA A 290 -9.36 2.55 -8.98
N MET A 291 -9.21 3.88 -8.88
CA MET A 291 -10.14 4.84 -9.46
C MET A 291 -10.17 4.74 -10.98
N ALA A 292 -9.04 4.43 -11.62
CA ALA A 292 -8.98 4.22 -13.07
C ALA A 292 -9.95 3.12 -13.53
N ALA A 293 -10.03 2.01 -12.78
CA ALA A 293 -10.99 0.95 -13.12
C ALA A 293 -12.45 1.37 -12.89
N ALA A 294 -12.72 2.11 -11.83
CA ALA A 294 -14.07 2.60 -11.56
C ALA A 294 -14.58 3.54 -12.65
N LEU A 295 -13.71 4.39 -13.20
CA LEU A 295 -14.04 5.31 -14.30
C LEU A 295 -14.11 4.59 -15.65
N ALA A 296 -13.17 3.70 -15.96
CA ALA A 296 -13.08 3.05 -17.26
C ALA A 296 -14.11 1.93 -17.48
N PHE A 297 -14.53 1.24 -16.40
CA PHE A 297 -15.37 0.06 -16.48
C PHE A 297 -16.59 0.11 -15.54
N PRO A 298 -17.44 1.16 -15.58
CA PRO A 298 -18.59 1.28 -14.69
C PRO A 298 -19.54 0.09 -14.81
N GLY A 299 -19.72 -0.48 -16.01
CA GLY A 299 -20.56 -1.64 -16.24
C GLY A 299 -20.02 -2.98 -15.70
N ARG A 300 -18.80 -3.00 -15.11
CA ARG A 300 -18.24 -4.18 -14.43
C ARG A 300 -18.38 -4.09 -12.90
N LEU A 301 -18.81 -2.94 -12.40
CA LEU A 301 -19.07 -2.77 -10.97
C LEU A 301 -20.38 -3.51 -10.60
N PRO A 302 -20.49 -4.04 -9.38
CA PRO A 302 -21.75 -4.62 -8.93
C PRO A 302 -22.81 -3.55 -8.71
N ASP A 303 -24.07 -3.97 -8.72
CA ASP A 303 -25.15 -3.13 -8.25
C ASP A 303 -24.97 -2.86 -6.75
N GLY A 304 -24.98 -1.59 -6.35
CA GLY A 304 -24.80 -1.16 -4.97
C GLY A 304 -23.58 -0.24 -4.75
N PRO A 305 -23.40 0.26 -3.52
CA PRO A 305 -22.31 1.16 -3.20
C PRO A 305 -20.94 0.51 -3.38
N VAL A 306 -19.99 1.23 -3.97
CA VAL A 306 -18.63 0.75 -4.21
C VAL A 306 -17.63 1.66 -3.52
N GLY A 307 -16.71 1.06 -2.76
CA GLY A 307 -15.58 1.75 -2.17
C GLY A 307 -14.34 1.66 -3.07
N VAL A 308 -13.71 2.79 -3.38
CA VAL A 308 -12.51 2.88 -4.21
C VAL A 308 -11.35 3.38 -3.36
N LEU A 309 -10.27 2.64 -3.30
CA LEU A 309 -9.12 3.02 -2.48
C LEU A 309 -8.14 3.89 -3.25
N CYS A 310 -7.98 5.16 -2.84
CA CYS A 310 -6.84 6.01 -3.18
C CYS A 310 -5.70 5.69 -2.21
N SER A 311 -4.83 4.76 -2.59
CA SER A 311 -3.91 4.09 -1.67
C SER A 311 -2.67 4.91 -1.29
N GLY A 312 -2.35 5.98 -2.04
CA GLY A 312 -1.20 6.83 -1.74
C GLY A 312 -1.12 8.09 -2.60
N GLY A 313 -0.46 9.10 -2.06
CA GLY A 313 -0.22 10.40 -2.65
C GLY A 313 1.16 10.54 -3.32
N PRO A 314 1.47 11.71 -3.87
CA PRO A 314 2.69 11.97 -4.64
C PRO A 314 3.96 11.87 -3.78
N LEU A 315 3.89 12.16 -2.49
CA LEU A 315 5.02 12.02 -1.57
C LEU A 315 5.51 10.56 -1.51
N ALA A 316 4.58 9.62 -1.52
CA ALA A 316 4.91 8.21 -1.47
C ALA A 316 5.70 7.72 -2.69
N SER A 317 5.52 8.32 -3.87
CA SER A 317 6.25 7.97 -5.08
C SER A 317 7.51 8.80 -5.32
N ALA A 318 7.65 9.96 -4.65
CA ALA A 318 8.81 10.88 -4.69
C ALA A 318 9.36 11.21 -6.10
N SER A 319 8.62 10.86 -7.17
CA SER A 319 9.06 11.03 -8.54
C SER A 319 9.00 12.47 -9.05
N HIS A 320 8.36 13.37 -8.30
CA HIS A 320 8.09 14.75 -8.70
C HIS A 320 8.49 15.82 -7.68
N LEU A 321 9.14 15.42 -6.57
CA LEU A 321 9.57 16.37 -5.56
C LEU A 321 11.01 16.81 -5.86
N SER A 322 11.19 18.06 -6.25
CA SER A 322 12.42 18.79 -5.90
C SER A 322 12.54 18.71 -4.38
N ALA A 323 13.74 18.37 -3.87
CA ALA A 323 13.97 18.24 -2.42
C ALA A 323 13.35 19.43 -1.68
N PRO A 324 12.48 19.21 -0.67
CA PRO A 324 11.95 20.29 0.11
C PRO A 324 13.11 21.07 0.72
N SER A 325 12.96 22.40 0.82
CA SER A 325 13.96 23.21 1.52
C SER A 325 14.18 22.63 2.91
N SER A 326 15.40 22.63 3.41
CA SER A 326 15.82 22.02 4.69
C SER A 326 14.95 22.44 5.91
N ARG A 327 14.20 23.54 5.82
CA ARG A 327 13.23 23.99 6.83
C ARG A 327 11.89 23.26 6.82
N ALA A 328 11.48 22.63 5.69
CA ALA A 328 10.19 21.96 5.58
C ALA A 328 10.23 20.49 6.06
N CYS A 329 11.41 19.93 6.30
CA CYS A 329 11.61 18.52 6.64
C CYS A 329 12.08 18.26 8.07
N ALA A 330 12.07 19.25 8.97
CA ALA A 330 12.33 19.00 10.38
C ALA A 330 11.18 18.21 11.00
N LEU A 331 11.14 16.89 10.73
CA LEU A 331 10.24 15.93 11.39
C LEU A 331 10.42 15.92 12.92
N ALA A 332 11.56 16.42 13.40
CA ALA A 332 11.87 16.54 14.83
C ALA A 332 10.99 17.57 15.55
N ASP A 333 10.44 18.55 14.84
CA ASP A 333 9.71 19.67 15.41
C ASP A 333 8.18 19.52 15.33
N LEU A 334 7.68 18.40 14.79
CA LEU A 334 6.24 18.14 14.82
C LEU A 334 5.86 17.65 16.22
N PRO A 335 4.97 18.36 16.95
CA PRO A 335 4.51 17.89 18.24
C PRO A 335 3.88 16.53 18.08
N LEU A 336 4.30 15.58 18.93
CA LEU A 336 3.55 14.36 19.15
C LEU A 336 2.14 14.80 19.57
N ALA A 337 1.12 14.40 18.82
CA ALA A 337 -0.25 14.58 19.26
C ALA A 337 -0.38 13.95 20.65
N ALA A 338 -0.75 14.77 21.63
CA ALA A 338 -0.93 14.37 23.02
C ALA A 338 -2.14 13.47 23.17
#